data_a4013f9fadd0fcad4f19af1db3cf719e
#
_entry.id   a4013f9fadd0fcad4f19af1db3cf719e
#
_cell.length_a   1.000
_cell.length_b   1.000
_cell.length_c   1.000
_cell.angle_alpha   90.00
_cell.angle_beta   90.00
_cell.angle_gamma   90.00
#
_symmetry.space_group_name_H-M   'P 1'
#
loop_
_entity.id
_entity.type
_entity.pdbx_description
1 polymer ?
#
loop_
_entity_poly.entity_id
_entity_poly.type
_entity_poly.pdbx_seq_one_letter_code
_entity_poly.pdbx_strand_id
1 'polypeptide(L)'
;MTPGERRTLESVRAELSRLVRYDDESLVHDVWIRQRYQGGFAATYAPARAEAATTAWHEAGHAIAALAVGARFSSASIRAGGRSYGRVHSIAVADGADGFVIAAAGRVAEGLRGWTLPSTDAEVRAWLASWRADGGDARRFRAGLAGTPFAGDEAAAWRHCVEVLTPMRLRIRALARGLLVWPRHLPYAVAAALAAPLDSPEHR
;
A
#
# COMPACT_ATOMS: atom_id res chain seq x y z
N MET A 1 -19.71 -5.63 -6.64
CA MET A 1 -18.68 -5.90 -7.67
C MET A 1 -19.35 -6.09 -9.02
N THR A 2 -18.94 -5.32 -10.01
CA THR A 2 -19.42 -5.41 -11.40
C THR A 2 -18.85 -6.66 -12.12
N PRO A 3 -19.42 -7.09 -13.24
CA PRO A 3 -18.84 -8.19 -14.04
C PRO A 3 -17.41 -7.91 -14.50
N GLY A 4 -17.06 -6.65 -14.80
CA GLY A 4 -15.70 -6.24 -15.15
C GLY A 4 -14.73 -6.38 -13.98
N GLU A 5 -15.10 -5.94 -12.79
CA GLU A 5 -14.30 -6.08 -11.58
C GLU A 5 -14.10 -7.55 -11.20
N ARG A 6 -15.11 -8.39 -11.39
CA ARG A 6 -15.01 -9.84 -11.16
C ARG A 6 -13.96 -10.47 -12.06
N ARG A 7 -14.01 -10.20 -13.38
CA ARG A 7 -12.97 -10.66 -14.32
C ARG A 7 -11.58 -10.18 -13.97
N THR A 8 -11.45 -8.93 -13.52
CA THR A 8 -10.16 -8.40 -13.06
C THR A 8 -9.66 -9.18 -11.84
N LEU A 9 -10.53 -9.43 -10.84
CA LEU A 9 -10.17 -10.19 -9.64
C LEU A 9 -9.72 -11.62 -9.99
N GLU A 10 -10.46 -12.31 -10.85
CA GLU A 10 -10.13 -13.66 -11.31
C GLU A 10 -8.78 -13.69 -12.03
N SER A 11 -8.52 -12.72 -12.91
CA SER A 11 -7.24 -12.60 -13.61
C SER A 11 -6.07 -12.35 -12.65
N VAL A 12 -6.25 -11.45 -11.68
CA VAL A 12 -5.22 -11.16 -10.66
C VAL A 12 -4.96 -12.39 -9.79
N ARG A 13 -6.01 -13.10 -9.34
CA ARG A 13 -5.88 -14.33 -8.53
C ARG A 13 -5.19 -15.45 -9.29
N ALA A 14 -5.54 -15.66 -10.55
CA ALA A 14 -4.90 -16.67 -11.40
C ALA A 14 -3.41 -16.38 -11.55
N GLU A 15 -3.03 -15.13 -11.81
CA GLU A 15 -1.64 -14.72 -11.93
C GLU A 15 -0.89 -14.87 -10.60
N LEU A 16 -1.48 -14.45 -9.48
CA LEU A 16 -0.89 -14.62 -8.14
C LEU A 16 -0.68 -16.09 -7.78
N SER A 17 -1.63 -16.97 -8.12
CA SER A 17 -1.51 -18.42 -7.89
C SER A 17 -0.37 -19.03 -8.69
N ARG A 18 -0.17 -18.58 -9.93
CA ARG A 18 0.97 -19.01 -10.75
C ARG A 18 2.31 -18.53 -10.18
N LEU A 19 2.33 -17.40 -9.53
CA LEU A 19 3.52 -16.73 -9.02
C LEU A 19 3.71 -16.89 -7.50
N VAL A 20 2.99 -17.81 -6.88
CA VAL A 20 3.01 -18.01 -5.41
C VAL A 20 4.42 -18.31 -4.85
N ARG A 21 5.27 -18.93 -5.65
CA ARG A 21 6.65 -19.33 -5.28
C ARG A 21 7.65 -18.17 -5.29
N TYR A 22 7.29 -17.05 -5.89
CA TYR A 22 8.19 -15.91 -6.00
C TYR A 22 8.08 -15.01 -4.76
N ASP A 23 9.20 -14.53 -4.26
CA ASP A 23 9.21 -13.37 -3.36
C ASP A 23 8.78 -12.11 -4.12
N ASP A 24 8.58 -11.01 -3.39
CA ASP A 24 8.03 -9.79 -4.00
C ASP A 24 9.01 -9.16 -5.03
N GLU A 25 10.31 -9.35 -4.86
CA GLU A 25 11.32 -8.82 -5.81
C GLU A 25 11.41 -9.67 -7.07
N SER A 26 11.39 -10.98 -6.92
CA SER A 26 11.34 -11.92 -8.06
C SER A 26 10.02 -11.80 -8.82
N LEU A 27 8.90 -11.53 -8.12
CA LEU A 27 7.60 -11.25 -8.73
C LEU A 27 7.67 -10.02 -9.64
N VAL A 28 8.25 -8.92 -9.15
CA VAL A 28 8.47 -7.72 -9.97
C VAL A 28 9.28 -8.05 -11.21
N HIS A 29 10.35 -8.83 -11.05
CA HIS A 29 11.18 -9.24 -12.18
C HIS A 29 10.40 -9.96 -13.27
N ASP A 30 9.62 -10.97 -12.91
CA ASP A 30 8.89 -11.81 -13.87
C ASP A 30 7.77 -11.03 -14.57
N VAL A 31 6.98 -10.25 -13.82
CA VAL A 31 5.89 -9.42 -14.37
C VAL A 31 6.45 -8.33 -15.29
N TRP A 32 7.52 -7.65 -14.88
CA TRP A 32 8.11 -6.58 -15.68
C TRP A 32 8.83 -7.09 -16.94
N ILE A 33 9.51 -8.23 -16.87
CA ILE A 33 10.11 -8.85 -18.06
C ILE A 33 9.03 -9.16 -19.10
N ARG A 34 7.90 -9.75 -18.69
CA ARG A 34 6.83 -10.10 -19.62
C ARG A 34 6.19 -8.87 -20.25
N GLN A 35 5.89 -7.84 -19.47
CA GLN A 35 5.33 -6.58 -19.99
C GLN A 35 6.28 -5.90 -20.96
N ARG A 36 7.58 -6.07 -20.79
CA ARG A 36 8.63 -5.54 -21.65
C ARG A 36 8.74 -6.26 -22.98
N TYR A 37 8.65 -7.58 -22.98
CA TYR A 37 8.63 -8.36 -24.22
C TYR A 37 7.40 -8.07 -25.08
N GLN A 38 6.31 -7.64 -24.46
CA GLN A 38 5.10 -7.21 -25.17
C GLN A 38 5.11 -5.75 -25.61
N GLY A 39 6.04 -4.91 -25.13
CA GLY A 39 6.03 -3.46 -25.32
C GLY A 39 7.29 -2.79 -25.90
N GLY A 40 8.34 -3.52 -26.22
CA GLY A 40 9.49 -2.99 -26.98
C GLY A 40 10.42 -1.99 -26.23
N PHE A 41 10.37 -1.90 -24.89
CA PHE A 41 11.19 -0.95 -24.13
C PHE A 41 12.48 -1.55 -23.56
N ALA A 42 13.62 -0.93 -23.88
CA ALA A 42 14.95 -1.36 -23.49
C ALA A 42 15.34 -0.98 -22.06
N ALA A 43 16.17 -1.80 -21.48
CA ALA A 43 16.57 -1.92 -20.10
C ALA A 43 17.44 -0.80 -19.54
N THR A 44 17.06 -0.31 -18.37
CA THR A 44 17.98 0.21 -17.34
C THR A 44 17.27 0.17 -15.98
N TYR A 45 17.03 -1.00 -15.35
CA TYR A 45 16.12 -1.02 -14.20
C TYR A 45 16.37 -2.07 -13.12
N ALA A 46 17.60 -2.28 -12.66
CA ALA A 46 17.81 -2.99 -11.40
C ALA A 46 17.34 -2.15 -10.17
N PRO A 47 17.56 -0.82 -10.11
CA PRO A 47 17.03 0.02 -9.05
C PRO A 47 15.49 0.09 -9.01
N ALA A 48 14.85 0.10 -10.17
CA ALA A 48 13.40 0.21 -10.29
C ALA A 48 12.62 -0.99 -9.73
N ARG A 49 13.24 -2.13 -9.51
CA ARG A 49 12.56 -3.33 -8.97
C ARG A 49 12.28 -3.21 -7.48
N ALA A 50 13.31 -2.90 -6.69
CA ALA A 50 13.15 -2.68 -5.27
C ALA A 50 12.21 -1.49 -5.01
N GLU A 51 12.29 -0.46 -5.86
CA GLU A 51 11.43 0.70 -5.82
C GLU A 51 9.96 0.36 -6.13
N ALA A 52 9.68 -0.46 -7.16
CA ALA A 52 8.33 -0.88 -7.49
C ALA A 52 7.70 -1.72 -6.38
N ALA A 53 8.45 -2.66 -5.79
CA ALA A 53 7.97 -3.45 -4.66
C ALA A 53 7.71 -2.57 -3.43
N THR A 54 8.59 -1.62 -3.13
CA THR A 54 8.41 -0.65 -2.05
C THR A 54 7.17 0.21 -2.30
N THR A 55 7.01 0.74 -3.52
CA THR A 55 5.82 1.50 -3.91
C THR A 55 4.54 0.68 -3.77
N ALA A 56 4.56 -0.59 -4.19
CA ALA A 56 3.38 -1.46 -4.05
C ALA A 56 2.98 -1.67 -2.60
N TRP A 57 3.94 -1.85 -1.69
CA TRP A 57 3.68 -1.94 -0.26
C TRP A 57 3.16 -0.62 0.30
N HIS A 58 3.75 0.51 -0.11
CA HIS A 58 3.31 1.84 0.28
C HIS A 58 1.83 2.07 -0.07
N GLU A 59 1.46 1.88 -1.33
CA GLU A 59 0.08 2.09 -1.77
C GLU A 59 -0.89 1.05 -1.19
N ALA A 60 -0.44 -0.20 -1.01
CA ALA A 60 -1.23 -1.20 -0.30
C ALA A 60 -1.48 -0.81 1.16
N GLY A 61 -0.48 -0.22 1.82
CA GLY A 61 -0.64 0.34 3.18
C GLY A 61 -1.78 1.34 3.26
N HIS A 62 -1.77 2.36 2.40
CA HIS A 62 -2.84 3.36 2.35
C HIS A 62 -4.21 2.74 2.07
N ALA A 63 -4.30 1.81 1.12
CA ALA A 63 -5.55 1.17 0.77
C ALA A 63 -6.09 0.27 1.91
N ILE A 64 -5.22 -0.50 2.58
CA ILE A 64 -5.61 -1.35 3.72
C ILE A 64 -6.03 -0.50 4.92
N ALA A 65 -5.31 0.59 5.23
CA ALA A 65 -5.72 1.51 6.27
C ALA A 65 -7.09 2.13 5.97
N ALA A 66 -7.31 2.58 4.73
CA ALA A 66 -8.60 3.10 4.30
C ALA A 66 -9.73 2.07 4.50
N LEU A 67 -9.51 0.81 4.09
CA LEU A 67 -10.48 -0.27 4.32
C LEU A 67 -10.74 -0.53 5.80
N ALA A 68 -9.71 -0.47 6.64
CA ALA A 68 -9.81 -0.73 8.07
C ALA A 68 -10.67 0.31 8.80
N VAL A 69 -10.57 1.58 8.38
CA VAL A 69 -11.37 2.69 8.97
C VAL A 69 -12.70 2.92 8.23
N GLY A 70 -13.09 2.01 7.35
CA GLY A 70 -14.35 2.12 6.60
C GLY A 70 -14.36 3.20 5.51
N ALA A 71 -13.21 3.78 5.19
CA ALA A 71 -13.08 4.75 4.12
C ALA A 71 -13.18 4.06 2.74
N ARG A 72 -13.66 4.81 1.75
CA ARG A 72 -13.72 4.35 0.36
C ARG A 72 -12.66 5.07 -0.48
N PHE A 73 -12.19 4.40 -1.50
CA PHE A 73 -11.34 4.98 -2.54
C PHE A 73 -11.80 4.48 -3.92
N SER A 74 -11.45 5.17 -4.99
CA SER A 74 -11.86 4.72 -6.32
C SER A 74 -10.99 3.56 -6.82
N SER A 75 -9.68 3.67 -6.63
CA SER A 75 -8.71 2.65 -7.06
C SER A 75 -7.34 2.86 -6.42
N ALA A 76 -6.49 1.83 -6.54
CA ALA A 76 -5.07 1.89 -6.25
C ALA A 76 -4.24 1.58 -7.51
N SER A 77 -3.06 2.19 -7.64
CA SER A 77 -2.14 1.96 -8.76
C SER A 77 -0.69 2.19 -8.34
N ILE A 78 0.24 1.52 -9.02
CA ILE A 78 1.68 1.74 -8.87
C ILE A 78 2.35 2.20 -10.18
N ARG A 79 1.54 2.58 -11.17
CA ARG A 79 2.07 3.09 -12.43
C ARG A 79 2.62 4.48 -12.23
N ALA A 80 3.87 4.68 -12.59
CA ALA A 80 4.48 6.01 -12.63
C ALA A 80 3.68 6.93 -13.55
N GLY A 81 3.19 8.03 -12.98
CA GLY A 81 2.51 9.10 -13.70
C GLY A 81 3.12 10.43 -13.26
N GLY A 82 4.00 11.00 -14.05
CA GLY A 82 4.65 12.27 -13.71
C GLY A 82 5.63 12.13 -12.54
N ARG A 83 5.36 12.82 -11.42
CA ARG A 83 6.24 12.87 -10.23
C ARG A 83 5.90 11.82 -9.15
N SER A 84 4.95 10.92 -9.40
CA SER A 84 4.49 9.92 -8.42
C SER A 84 4.60 8.52 -9.01
N TYR A 85 5.17 7.59 -8.25
CA TYR A 85 5.31 6.18 -8.65
C TYR A 85 4.09 5.33 -8.28
N GLY A 86 3.19 5.84 -7.46
CA GLY A 86 1.97 5.15 -7.04
C GLY A 86 0.91 6.12 -6.52
N ARG A 87 -0.31 5.64 -6.35
CA ARG A 87 -1.40 6.40 -5.73
C ARG A 87 -2.60 5.53 -5.37
N VAL A 88 -3.16 5.78 -4.19
CA VAL A 88 -4.57 5.47 -3.90
C VAL A 88 -5.42 6.69 -4.22
N HIS A 89 -6.38 6.52 -5.14
CA HIS A 89 -7.14 7.61 -5.74
C HIS A 89 -8.43 7.88 -4.96
N SER A 90 -8.74 9.17 -4.73
CA SER A 90 -10.03 9.62 -4.20
C SER A 90 -10.42 8.94 -2.88
N ILE A 91 -9.52 8.94 -1.90
CA ILE A 91 -9.86 8.43 -0.56
C ILE A 91 -10.89 9.38 0.06
N ALA A 92 -12.08 8.87 0.32
CA ALA A 92 -13.13 9.56 1.05
C ALA A 92 -13.12 9.02 2.49
N VAL A 93 -12.66 9.84 3.41
CA VAL A 93 -12.71 9.56 4.85
C VAL A 93 -14.00 10.17 5.36
N ALA A 94 -14.81 9.42 6.11
CA ALA A 94 -15.89 10.02 6.88
C ALA A 94 -15.28 10.95 7.95
N ASP A 95 -15.98 12.04 8.29
CA ASP A 95 -15.49 13.00 9.30
C ASP A 95 -15.05 12.26 10.56
N GLY A 96 -13.75 12.30 10.86
CA GLY A 96 -13.22 11.61 12.03
C GLY A 96 -11.72 11.39 12.05
N ALA A 97 -11.29 10.89 13.21
CA ALA A 97 -9.94 10.83 13.72
C ALA A 97 -8.93 9.97 12.93
N ASP A 98 -9.32 9.20 11.93
CA ASP A 98 -8.47 8.13 11.37
C ASP A 98 -7.69 8.54 10.11
N GLY A 99 -7.86 9.77 9.64
CA GLY A 99 -7.15 10.27 8.45
C GLY A 99 -5.63 10.24 8.60
N PHE A 100 -5.11 10.45 9.80
CA PHE A 100 -3.67 10.38 10.08
C PHE A 100 -3.14 8.94 9.97
N VAL A 101 -3.93 7.92 10.35
CA VAL A 101 -3.58 6.50 10.19
C VAL A 101 -3.40 6.17 8.71
N ILE A 102 -4.36 6.60 7.89
CA ILE A 102 -4.26 6.41 6.42
C ILE A 102 -3.01 7.08 5.88
N ALA A 103 -2.73 8.33 6.32
CA ALA A 103 -1.58 9.08 5.86
C ALA A 103 -0.23 8.45 6.25
N ALA A 104 -0.13 7.85 7.44
CA ALA A 104 1.07 7.14 7.88
C ALA A 104 1.25 5.76 7.23
N ALA A 105 0.16 5.15 6.76
CA ALA A 105 0.10 3.74 6.42
C ALA A 105 1.08 3.31 5.33
N GLY A 106 1.36 4.16 4.35
CA GLY A 106 2.36 3.87 3.32
C GLY A 106 3.74 3.64 3.93
N ARG A 107 4.20 4.54 4.80
CA ARG A 107 5.51 4.43 5.46
C ARG A 107 5.57 3.29 6.47
N VAL A 108 4.49 3.03 7.20
CA VAL A 108 4.41 1.85 8.09
C VAL A 108 4.51 0.57 7.27
N ALA A 109 3.82 0.47 6.14
CA ALA A 109 3.85 -0.69 5.28
C ALA A 109 5.25 -0.95 4.68
N GLU A 110 5.99 0.10 4.28
CA GLU A 110 7.40 -0.03 3.88
C GLU A 110 8.25 -0.65 4.99
N GLY A 111 8.10 -0.17 6.23
CA GLY A 111 8.79 -0.71 7.39
C GLY A 111 8.39 -2.15 7.71
N LEU A 112 7.11 -2.49 7.60
CA LEU A 112 6.60 -3.86 7.79
C LEU A 112 7.11 -4.83 6.71
N ARG A 113 7.38 -4.36 5.50
CA ARG A 113 8.01 -5.16 4.45
C ARG A 113 9.40 -5.61 4.86
N GLY A 114 10.24 -4.68 5.31
CA GLY A 114 11.64 -4.91 5.65
C GLY A 114 11.90 -5.29 7.10
N TRP A 115 10.88 -5.33 7.97
CA TRP A 115 11.03 -5.45 9.42
C TRP A 115 11.94 -4.38 10.02
N THR A 116 11.88 -3.16 9.46
CA THR A 116 12.75 -2.01 9.80
C THR A 116 12.00 -0.90 10.52
N LEU A 117 10.88 -1.23 11.18
CA LEU A 117 10.13 -0.25 11.96
C LEU A 117 10.96 0.21 13.16
N PRO A 118 10.96 1.52 13.46
CA PRO A 118 11.62 2.04 14.64
C PRO A 118 10.95 1.51 15.91
N SER A 119 11.74 1.10 16.89
CA SER A 119 11.30 0.45 18.13
C SER A 119 11.38 1.36 19.35
N THR A 120 12.26 2.37 19.32
CA THR A 120 12.45 3.33 20.41
C THR A 120 11.92 4.70 20.03
N ASP A 121 11.61 5.54 21.03
CA ASP A 121 11.17 6.92 20.80
C ASP A 121 12.20 7.77 20.05
N ALA A 122 13.48 7.53 20.26
CA ALA A 122 14.55 8.22 19.55
C ALA A 122 14.55 7.84 18.07
N GLU A 123 14.42 6.54 17.76
CA GLU A 123 14.31 6.03 16.38
C GLU A 123 13.04 6.55 15.71
N VAL A 124 11.90 6.55 16.41
CA VAL A 124 10.64 7.09 15.87
C VAL A 124 10.80 8.56 15.53
N ARG A 125 11.37 9.37 16.42
CA ARG A 125 11.62 10.80 16.14
C ARG A 125 12.57 11.01 14.97
N ALA A 126 13.66 10.24 14.89
CA ALA A 126 14.60 10.30 13.76
C ALA A 126 13.92 9.89 12.44
N TRP A 127 13.10 8.85 12.48
CA TRP A 127 12.31 8.38 11.34
C TRP A 127 11.33 9.46 10.85
N LEU A 128 10.56 10.06 11.76
CA LEU A 128 9.61 11.13 11.46
C LEU A 128 10.33 12.39 10.94
N ALA A 129 11.51 12.71 11.45
CA ALA A 129 12.33 13.82 10.96
C ALA A 129 12.83 13.57 9.52
N SER A 130 13.08 12.31 9.14
CA SER A 130 13.45 11.94 7.77
C SER A 130 12.27 11.99 6.79
N TRP A 131 11.06 12.01 7.30
CA TRP A 131 9.84 12.06 6.49
C TRP A 131 9.64 13.49 6.00
N ARG A 132 9.93 13.71 4.73
CA ARG A 132 9.95 15.04 4.11
C ARG A 132 8.67 15.82 4.39
N ALA A 133 8.80 17.02 4.93
CA ALA A 133 7.67 17.89 5.30
C ALA A 133 6.81 18.31 4.08
N ASP A 134 7.41 18.33 2.88
CA ASP A 134 6.77 18.63 1.61
C ASP A 134 6.05 17.43 0.99
N GLY A 135 6.29 16.22 1.51
CA GLY A 135 5.57 15.02 1.14
C GLY A 135 4.08 15.12 1.50
N GLY A 136 3.20 14.75 0.56
CA GLY A 136 1.74 14.82 0.75
C GLY A 136 1.28 14.08 2.01
N ASP A 137 1.86 12.91 2.29
CA ASP A 137 1.46 12.05 3.39
C ASP A 137 1.96 12.56 4.74
N ALA A 138 3.21 13.05 4.83
CA ALA A 138 3.73 13.67 6.05
C ALA A 138 2.88 14.86 6.49
N ARG A 139 2.49 15.72 5.53
CA ARG A 139 1.62 16.85 5.79
C ARG A 139 0.23 16.43 6.25
N ARG A 140 -0.37 15.41 5.58
CA ARG A 140 -1.68 14.87 5.97
C ARG A 140 -1.65 14.21 7.32
N PHE A 141 -0.59 13.46 7.63
CA PHE A 141 -0.38 12.85 8.94
C PHE A 141 -0.41 13.92 10.03
N ARG A 142 0.43 14.95 9.94
CA ARG A 142 0.49 16.02 10.93
C ARG A 142 -0.81 16.81 11.04
N ALA A 143 -1.42 17.15 9.90
CA ALA A 143 -2.70 17.85 9.89
C ALA A 143 -3.83 17.01 10.50
N GLY A 144 -3.81 15.70 10.32
CA GLY A 144 -4.81 14.77 10.84
C GLY A 144 -4.70 14.52 12.35
N LEU A 145 -3.63 14.98 13.01
CA LEU A 145 -3.51 14.86 14.47
C LEU A 145 -4.32 15.91 15.24
N ALA A 146 -4.70 17.00 14.59
CA ALA A 146 -5.49 18.04 15.24
C ALA A 146 -6.84 17.49 15.73
N GLY A 147 -7.15 17.73 17.02
CA GLY A 147 -8.38 17.23 17.64
C GLY A 147 -8.36 15.74 18.05
N THR A 148 -7.25 15.04 17.84
CA THR A 148 -7.07 13.66 18.31
C THR A 148 -6.37 13.62 19.68
N PRO A 149 -6.40 12.49 20.40
CA PRO A 149 -5.61 12.30 21.63
C PRO A 149 -4.09 12.40 21.41
N PHE A 150 -3.64 12.37 20.16
CA PHE A 150 -2.22 12.43 19.75
C PHE A 150 -1.77 13.85 19.36
N ALA A 151 -2.63 14.88 19.53
CA ALA A 151 -2.27 16.24 19.18
C ALA A 151 -1.01 16.68 19.95
N GLY A 152 0.05 17.04 19.21
CA GLY A 152 1.36 17.41 19.79
C GLY A 152 2.31 16.24 20.08
N ASP A 153 1.90 14.99 19.92
CA ASP A 153 2.76 13.80 20.09
C ASP A 153 2.78 12.93 18.82
N GLU A 154 3.55 13.36 17.84
CA GLU A 154 3.73 12.62 16.58
C GLU A 154 4.29 11.20 16.82
N ALA A 155 5.11 11.00 17.88
CA ALA A 155 5.70 9.71 18.17
C ALA A 155 4.66 8.71 18.71
N ALA A 156 3.78 9.15 19.60
CA ALA A 156 2.66 8.31 20.06
C ALA A 156 1.69 8.00 18.92
N ALA A 157 1.37 8.98 18.08
CA ALA A 157 0.54 8.79 16.89
C ALA A 157 1.14 7.76 15.92
N TRP A 158 2.44 7.83 15.68
CA TRP A 158 3.14 6.86 14.85
C TRP A 158 3.07 5.43 15.42
N ARG A 159 3.34 5.26 16.73
CA ARG A 159 3.23 3.95 17.39
C ARG A 159 1.83 3.38 17.25
N HIS A 160 0.81 4.21 17.47
CA HIS A 160 -0.58 3.80 17.24
C HIS A 160 -0.82 3.31 15.80
N CYS A 161 -0.31 4.01 14.78
CA CYS A 161 -0.41 3.55 13.39
C CYS A 161 0.29 2.20 13.19
N VAL A 162 1.45 1.97 13.80
CA VAL A 162 2.17 0.69 13.74
C VAL A 162 1.34 -0.43 14.40
N GLU A 163 0.77 -0.17 15.57
CA GLU A 163 -0.09 -1.13 16.29
C GLU A 163 -1.32 -1.52 15.47
N VAL A 164 -1.98 -0.55 14.85
CA VAL A 164 -3.15 -0.79 13.98
C VAL A 164 -2.79 -1.61 12.74
N LEU A 165 -1.64 -1.34 12.11
CA LEU A 165 -1.30 -1.92 10.81
C LEU A 165 -0.51 -3.22 10.89
N THR A 166 0.21 -3.48 11.98
CA THR A 166 1.00 -4.71 12.14
C THR A 166 0.18 -5.99 11.98
N PRO A 167 -1.02 -6.13 12.59
CA PRO A 167 -1.87 -7.30 12.38
C PRO A 167 -2.35 -7.46 10.93
N MET A 168 -2.33 -6.38 10.15
CA MET A 168 -2.79 -6.37 8.77
C MET A 168 -1.68 -6.67 7.75
N ARG A 169 -0.47 -6.97 8.19
CA ARG A 169 0.71 -7.16 7.33
C ARG A 169 0.47 -8.15 6.18
N LEU A 170 -0.21 -9.27 6.44
CA LEU A 170 -0.51 -10.25 5.39
C LEU A 170 -1.51 -9.72 4.36
N ARG A 171 -2.49 -8.93 4.79
CA ARG A 171 -3.44 -8.25 3.89
C ARG A 171 -2.74 -7.18 3.04
N ILE A 172 -1.85 -6.39 3.65
CA ILE A 172 -1.00 -5.43 2.94
C ILE A 172 -0.17 -6.16 1.87
N ARG A 173 0.49 -7.26 2.23
CA ARG A 173 1.27 -8.07 1.30
C ARG A 173 0.43 -8.60 0.15
N ALA A 174 -0.74 -9.17 0.44
CA ALA A 174 -1.63 -9.70 -0.59
C ALA A 174 -2.03 -8.63 -1.61
N LEU A 175 -2.40 -7.43 -1.11
CA LEU A 175 -2.75 -6.30 -1.97
C LEU A 175 -1.54 -5.74 -2.73
N ALA A 176 -0.37 -5.64 -2.09
CA ALA A 176 0.86 -5.21 -2.75
C ALA A 176 1.21 -6.14 -3.92
N ARG A 177 1.10 -7.45 -3.73
CA ARG A 177 1.30 -8.43 -4.82
C ARG A 177 0.25 -8.27 -5.93
N GLY A 178 -1.01 -8.00 -5.57
CA GLY A 178 -2.05 -7.66 -6.54
C GLY A 178 -1.71 -6.42 -7.37
N LEU A 179 -1.17 -5.37 -6.75
CA LEU A 179 -0.71 -4.17 -7.43
C LEU A 179 0.50 -4.43 -8.35
N LEU A 180 1.40 -5.34 -7.98
CA LEU A 180 2.54 -5.72 -8.83
C LEU A 180 2.09 -6.42 -10.10
N VAL A 181 1.10 -7.32 -10.03
CA VAL A 181 0.59 -8.02 -11.23
C VAL A 181 -0.41 -7.18 -12.03
N TRP A 182 -1.08 -6.21 -11.39
CA TRP A 182 -2.04 -5.30 -12.03
C TRP A 182 -1.74 -3.84 -11.71
N PRO A 183 -0.67 -3.25 -12.26
CA PRO A 183 -0.11 -1.98 -11.77
C PRO A 183 -0.91 -0.73 -12.16
N ARG A 184 -1.80 -0.82 -13.16
CA ARG A 184 -2.42 0.38 -13.76
C ARG A 184 -3.57 0.95 -12.96
N HIS A 185 -4.49 0.09 -12.53
CA HIS A 185 -5.73 0.53 -11.91
C HIS A 185 -6.42 -0.67 -11.27
N LEU A 186 -6.32 -0.78 -9.97
CA LEU A 186 -6.98 -1.82 -9.19
C LEU A 186 -8.22 -1.19 -8.52
N PRO A 187 -9.45 -1.49 -8.99
CA PRO A 187 -10.67 -0.91 -8.44
C PRO A 187 -10.84 -1.26 -6.95
N TYR A 188 -11.55 -0.41 -6.20
CA TYR A 188 -11.85 -0.62 -4.78
C TYR A 188 -12.37 -2.02 -4.47
N ALA A 189 -13.39 -2.48 -5.22
CA ALA A 189 -14.00 -3.79 -4.95
C ALA A 189 -13.00 -4.95 -5.13
N VAL A 190 -12.08 -4.85 -6.10
CA VAL A 190 -11.02 -5.84 -6.33
C VAL A 190 -9.97 -5.77 -5.21
N ALA A 191 -9.55 -4.55 -4.83
CA ALA A 191 -8.61 -4.35 -3.74
C ALA A 191 -9.17 -4.89 -2.41
N ALA A 192 -10.43 -4.60 -2.10
CA ALA A 192 -11.12 -5.12 -0.91
C ALA A 192 -11.18 -6.65 -0.90
N ALA A 193 -11.50 -7.27 -2.04
CA ALA A 193 -11.57 -8.73 -2.17
C ALA A 193 -10.19 -9.42 -2.07
N LEU A 194 -9.11 -8.77 -2.53
CA LEU A 194 -7.74 -9.27 -2.36
C LEU A 194 -7.25 -9.11 -0.92
N ALA A 195 -7.74 -8.09 -0.23
CA ALA A 195 -7.38 -7.78 1.15
C ALA A 195 -8.26 -8.53 2.17
N ALA A 196 -9.29 -9.23 1.75
CA ALA A 196 -10.15 -10.01 2.65
C ALA A 196 -9.34 -11.10 3.38
N PRO A 197 -9.68 -11.44 4.64
CA PRO A 197 -9.07 -12.57 5.33
C PRO A 197 -9.21 -13.87 4.51
N LEU A 198 -8.17 -14.70 4.53
CA LEU A 198 -8.15 -15.98 3.78
C LEU A 198 -9.27 -16.96 4.22
N ASP A 199 -9.77 -16.78 5.45
CA ASP A 199 -10.86 -17.58 6.01
C ASP A 199 -12.26 -17.04 5.67
N SER A 200 -12.34 -15.98 4.89
CA SER A 200 -13.63 -15.45 4.42
C SER A 200 -14.34 -16.46 3.52
N PRO A 201 -15.65 -16.67 3.67
CA PRO A 201 -16.43 -17.59 2.83
C PRO A 201 -16.35 -17.28 1.32
N GLU A 202 -15.90 -16.09 0.96
CA GLU A 202 -15.65 -15.69 -0.43
C GLU A 202 -14.40 -16.35 -1.05
N HIS A 203 -13.62 -17.10 -0.27
CA HIS A 203 -12.42 -17.83 -0.70
C HIS A 203 -12.63 -19.36 -0.79
N ARG A 204 -13.86 -19.86 -0.48
CA ARG A 204 -14.20 -21.28 -0.60
C ARG A 204 -14.83 -21.61 -1.95
#